data_0529ddfa34697c9e5a5fccd41e0b9261
#
_entry.id   0529ddfa34697c9e5a5fccd41e0b9261
#
_cell.length_a   1.000
_cell.length_b   1.000
_cell.length_c   1.000
_cell.angle_alpha   90.00
_cell.angle_beta   90.00
_cell.angle_gamma   90.00
#
_symmetry.space_group_name_H-M   'P 1'
#
loop_
_entity.id
_entity.type
_entity.pdbx_description
1 polymer ?
#
loop_
_entity_poly.entity_id
_entity_poly.type
_entity_poly.pdbx_seq_one_letter_code
_entity_poly.pdbx_strand_id
1 'polypeptide(L)'
;LLKNFNVAVNLFDITQLMKDFFSVNAQGKFNYIFIDFPFGYLHDDLKPFIDIVIYLKTPLDVCFARQVIRDYSYSQGESIIKWAHNYLNNVRPLFIEHEKNVSVSSDYLLDGTHSVDEQIQKLKKLKVI
;
A
#
# COMPACT_ATOMS: atom_id res chain seq x y z
N LEU A 1 -18.98 -8.20 5.08
CA LEU A 1 -17.59 -8.67 4.97
C LEU A 1 -17.35 -9.11 3.55
N LEU A 2 -16.36 -8.56 2.92
CA LEU A 2 -16.04 -8.68 1.50
C LEU A 2 -15.93 -10.15 1.08
N LYS A 3 -17.02 -10.76 0.63
CA LYS A 3 -17.03 -12.14 0.11
C LYS A 3 -16.12 -12.32 -1.11
N ASN A 4 -15.63 -11.21 -1.69
CA ASN A 4 -14.72 -11.25 -2.80
C ASN A 4 -13.86 -9.97 -2.83
N PHE A 5 -12.69 -10.01 -2.17
CA PHE A 5 -11.76 -8.90 -2.11
C PHE A 5 -11.32 -8.43 -3.51
N ASN A 6 -11.07 -9.36 -4.43
CA ASN A 6 -10.63 -9.04 -5.79
C ASN A 6 -11.72 -8.28 -6.58
N VAL A 7 -12.99 -8.62 -6.38
CA VAL A 7 -14.09 -7.87 -7.01
C VAL A 7 -14.13 -6.44 -6.46
N ALA A 8 -13.99 -6.28 -5.15
CA ALA A 8 -13.98 -4.96 -4.53
C ALA A 8 -12.82 -4.09 -5.03
N VAL A 9 -11.62 -4.68 -5.20
CA VAL A 9 -10.46 -3.97 -5.75
C VAL A 9 -10.74 -3.44 -7.15
N ASN A 10 -11.37 -4.23 -8.02
CA ASN A 10 -11.69 -3.83 -9.39
C ASN A 10 -12.82 -2.78 -9.51
N LEU A 11 -13.49 -2.44 -8.42
CA LEU A 11 -14.44 -1.33 -8.36
C LEU A 11 -13.78 0.04 -8.15
N PHE A 12 -12.50 0.08 -7.80
CA PHE A 12 -11.78 1.35 -7.69
C PHE A 12 -11.54 1.93 -9.08
N ASP A 13 -11.93 3.19 -9.25
CA ASP A 13 -11.64 3.93 -10.48
C ASP A 13 -10.18 4.38 -10.50
N ILE A 14 -9.38 3.77 -11.35
CA ILE A 14 -7.96 4.09 -11.57
C ILE A 14 -7.72 4.80 -12.92
N THR A 15 -8.75 5.35 -13.53
CA THR A 15 -8.65 5.99 -14.85
C THR A 15 -7.58 7.09 -14.87
N GLN A 16 -7.52 7.92 -13.83
CA GLN A 16 -6.51 8.99 -13.76
C GLN A 16 -5.10 8.42 -13.57
N LEU A 17 -4.94 7.43 -12.70
CA LEU A 17 -3.66 6.73 -12.51
C LEU A 17 -3.16 6.13 -13.83
N MET A 18 -4.02 5.50 -14.60
CA MET A 18 -3.66 4.92 -15.89
C MET A 18 -3.26 5.98 -16.92
N LYS A 19 -3.96 7.11 -16.97
CA LYS A 19 -3.57 8.24 -17.83
C LYS A 19 -2.19 8.77 -17.47
N ASP A 20 -1.93 8.96 -16.19
CA ASP A 20 -0.65 9.48 -15.70
C ASP A 20 0.48 8.47 -16.00
N PHE A 21 0.24 7.20 -15.76
CA PHE A 21 1.19 6.13 -16.11
C PHE A 21 1.54 6.13 -17.59
N PHE A 22 0.55 6.12 -18.49
CA PHE A 22 0.81 6.13 -19.93
C PHE A 22 1.53 7.38 -20.38
N SER A 23 1.21 8.54 -19.80
CA SER A 23 1.90 9.80 -20.10
C SER A 23 3.37 9.77 -19.72
N VAL A 24 3.70 9.21 -18.55
CA VAL A 24 5.08 9.08 -18.10
C VAL A 24 5.83 8.01 -18.91
N ASN A 25 5.20 6.87 -19.14
CA ASN A 25 5.80 5.76 -19.89
C ASN A 25 6.11 6.15 -21.34
N ALA A 26 5.26 6.94 -21.99
CA ALA A 26 5.46 7.41 -23.36
C ALA A 26 6.70 8.31 -23.53
N GLN A 27 7.22 8.90 -22.46
CA GLN A 27 8.44 9.72 -22.52
C GLN A 27 9.70 8.90 -22.82
N GLY A 28 9.72 7.60 -22.49
CA GLY A 28 10.79 6.67 -22.82
C GLY A 28 12.17 6.98 -22.19
N LYS A 29 12.22 7.85 -21.17
CA LYS A 29 13.47 8.34 -20.57
C LYS A 29 13.76 7.82 -19.17
N PHE A 30 12.84 7.07 -18.59
CA PHE A 30 12.95 6.57 -17.22
C PHE A 30 13.31 5.09 -17.20
N ASN A 31 14.27 4.72 -16.37
CA ASN A 31 14.61 3.31 -16.12
C ASN A 31 13.61 2.63 -15.17
N TYR A 32 12.98 3.42 -14.30
CA TYR A 32 11.99 2.97 -13.32
C TYR A 32 10.81 3.92 -13.26
N ILE A 33 9.62 3.36 -13.13
CA ILE A 33 8.39 4.08 -12.78
C ILE A 33 7.88 3.44 -11.50
N PHE A 34 7.81 4.23 -10.43
CA PHE A 34 7.25 3.79 -9.15
C PHE A 34 5.79 4.24 -9.05
N ILE A 35 4.93 3.30 -8.70
CA ILE A 35 3.50 3.56 -8.50
C ILE A 35 3.17 3.24 -7.05
N ASP A 36 2.69 4.21 -6.29
CA ASP A 36 2.12 4.00 -4.97
C ASP A 36 0.67 3.53 -5.14
N PHE A 37 0.48 2.22 -5.03
CA PHE A 37 -0.82 1.59 -5.27
C PHE A 37 -1.08 0.48 -4.26
N PRO A 38 -2.20 0.52 -3.53
CA PRO A 38 -2.40 -0.34 -2.36
C PRO A 38 -2.70 -1.81 -2.70
N PHE A 39 -3.02 -2.15 -3.95
CA PHE A 39 -3.55 -3.48 -4.27
C PHE A 39 -2.60 -4.36 -5.10
N GLY A 40 -1.38 -3.92 -5.37
CA GLY A 40 -0.39 -4.70 -6.11
C GLY A 40 -0.95 -5.24 -7.43
N TYR A 41 -0.87 -6.55 -7.64
CA TYR A 41 -1.36 -7.23 -8.85
C TYR A 41 -2.88 -7.45 -8.91
N LEU A 42 -3.65 -7.01 -7.93
CA LEU A 42 -5.06 -7.41 -7.83
C LEU A 42 -6.03 -6.59 -8.68
N HIS A 43 -5.60 -5.44 -9.22
CA HIS A 43 -6.44 -4.66 -10.12
C HIS A 43 -6.15 -5.05 -11.58
N ASP A 44 -7.17 -5.51 -12.29
CA ASP A 44 -7.03 -6.08 -13.63
C ASP A 44 -6.48 -5.10 -14.67
N ASP A 45 -6.85 -3.83 -14.60
CA ASP A 45 -6.39 -2.80 -15.54
C ASP A 45 -4.92 -2.42 -15.36
N LEU A 46 -4.41 -2.44 -14.13
CA LEU A 46 -3.02 -2.08 -13.84
C LEU A 46 -2.06 -3.27 -13.93
N LYS A 47 -2.53 -4.45 -13.58
CA LYS A 47 -1.73 -5.69 -13.52
C LYS A 47 -0.85 -5.93 -14.74
N PRO A 48 -1.31 -5.76 -16.00
CA PRO A 48 -0.48 -6.02 -17.19
C PRO A 48 0.75 -5.13 -17.32
N PHE A 49 0.80 -4.02 -16.60
CA PHE A 49 1.86 -3.01 -16.68
C PHE A 49 2.82 -3.04 -15.49
N ILE A 50 2.61 -3.94 -14.54
CA ILE A 50 3.46 -4.08 -13.35
C ILE A 50 4.51 -5.16 -13.61
N ASP A 51 5.78 -4.82 -13.47
CA ASP A 51 6.88 -5.77 -13.52
C ASP A 51 7.17 -6.39 -12.15
N ILE A 52 7.11 -5.59 -11.09
CA ILE A 52 7.44 -5.99 -9.73
C ILE A 52 6.51 -5.32 -8.73
N VAL A 53 6.02 -6.10 -7.78
CA VAL A 53 5.29 -5.60 -6.61
C VAL A 53 6.14 -5.77 -5.36
N ILE A 54 6.35 -4.66 -4.66
CA ILE A 54 7.01 -4.64 -3.36
C ILE A 54 5.96 -4.30 -2.31
N TYR A 55 5.76 -5.20 -1.37
CA TYR A 55 4.84 -4.97 -0.25
C TYR A 55 5.60 -4.50 0.99
N LEU A 56 5.21 -3.35 1.51
CA LEU A 56 5.76 -2.81 2.74
C LEU A 56 4.95 -3.35 3.92
N LYS A 57 5.47 -4.39 4.57
CA LYS A 57 4.82 -5.03 5.71
C LYS A 57 5.18 -4.29 7.00
N THR A 58 4.17 -3.69 7.62
CA THR A 58 4.31 -3.01 8.92
C THR A 58 3.31 -3.60 9.91
N PRO A 59 3.73 -3.96 11.14
CA PRO A 59 2.80 -4.39 12.17
C PRO A 59 1.66 -3.37 12.38
N LEU A 60 0.45 -3.86 12.58
CA LEU A 60 -0.74 -3.00 12.65
C LEU A 60 -0.75 -2.05 13.83
N ASP A 61 -0.14 -2.42 14.95
CA ASP A 61 0.05 -1.55 16.12
C ASP A 61 0.97 -0.37 15.79
N VAL A 62 2.04 -0.61 15.03
CA VAL A 62 2.95 0.44 14.53
C VAL A 62 2.22 1.35 13.53
N CYS A 63 1.45 0.78 12.61
CA CYS A 63 0.62 1.56 11.68
C CYS A 63 -0.36 2.46 12.42
N PHE A 64 -1.06 1.91 13.41
CA PHE A 64 -2.01 2.65 14.23
C PHE A 64 -1.33 3.81 14.99
N ALA A 65 -0.21 3.52 15.67
CA ALA A 65 0.53 4.55 16.41
C ALA A 65 1.04 5.67 15.49
N ARG A 66 1.61 5.32 14.33
CA ARG A 66 2.08 6.31 13.34
C ARG A 66 0.93 7.18 12.82
N GLN A 67 -0.24 6.60 12.58
CA GLN A 67 -1.40 7.35 12.13
C GLN A 67 -1.90 8.32 13.20
N VAL A 68 -1.98 7.87 14.44
CA VAL A 68 -2.36 8.76 15.57
C VAL A 68 -1.38 9.94 15.67
N ILE A 69 -0.09 9.69 15.63
CA ILE A 69 0.93 10.75 15.67
C ILE A 69 0.77 11.73 14.51
N ARG A 70 0.58 11.23 13.29
CA ARG A 70 0.49 12.08 12.09
C ARG A 70 -0.79 12.91 12.05
N ASP A 71 -1.93 12.28 12.34
CA ASP A 71 -3.24 12.87 12.04
C ASP A 71 -3.89 13.53 13.26
N TYR A 72 -3.46 13.16 14.49
CA TYR A 72 -4.10 13.58 15.74
C TYR A 72 -3.19 14.29 16.73
N SER A 73 -1.98 14.69 16.34
CA SER A 73 -1.00 15.37 17.24
C SER A 73 -1.55 16.63 17.89
N TYR A 74 -2.49 17.32 17.25
CA TYR A 74 -3.11 18.55 17.76
C TYR A 74 -4.60 18.35 18.08
N SER A 75 -5.07 17.11 18.12
CA SER A 75 -6.48 16.79 18.34
C SER A 75 -6.77 16.61 19.83
N GLN A 76 -8.05 16.80 20.19
CA GLN A 76 -8.52 16.49 21.55
C GLN A 76 -8.62 14.97 21.76
N GLY A 77 -8.48 14.53 23.01
CA GLY A 77 -8.51 13.11 23.37
C GLY A 77 -9.76 12.36 22.91
N GLU A 78 -10.92 13.03 22.88
CA GLU A 78 -12.19 12.46 22.38
C GLU A 78 -12.08 12.03 20.90
N SER A 79 -11.44 12.82 20.06
CA SER A 79 -11.25 12.50 18.65
C SER A 79 -10.37 11.25 18.48
N ILE A 80 -9.34 11.09 19.30
CA ILE A 80 -8.47 9.93 19.30
C ILE A 80 -9.22 8.68 19.75
N ILE A 81 -10.03 8.79 20.80
CA ILE A 81 -10.85 7.66 21.28
C ILE A 81 -11.87 7.23 20.23
N LYS A 82 -12.56 8.17 19.60
CA LYS A 82 -13.48 7.89 18.49
C LYS A 82 -12.79 7.19 17.33
N TRP A 83 -11.61 7.66 16.95
CA TRP A 83 -10.78 7.01 15.94
C TRP A 83 -10.39 5.59 16.36
N ALA A 84 -9.96 5.38 17.59
CA ALA A 84 -9.58 4.05 18.10
C ALA A 84 -10.75 3.05 18.02
N HIS A 85 -11.97 3.45 18.37
CA HIS A 85 -13.16 2.61 18.20
C HIS A 85 -13.42 2.29 16.73
N ASN A 86 -13.34 3.28 15.85
CA ASN A 86 -13.50 3.05 14.41
C ASN A 86 -12.42 2.11 13.86
N TYR A 87 -11.19 2.27 14.31
CA TYR A 87 -10.08 1.41 13.90
C TYR A 87 -10.36 -0.05 14.27
N LEU A 88 -10.72 -0.33 15.50
CA LEU A 88 -11.00 -1.70 15.95
C LEU A 88 -12.17 -2.35 15.21
N ASN A 89 -13.23 -1.60 14.98
CA ASN A 89 -14.47 -2.14 14.44
C ASN A 89 -14.47 -2.25 12.91
N ASN A 90 -13.81 -1.34 12.21
CA ASN A 90 -13.92 -1.19 10.76
C ASN A 90 -12.59 -1.26 10.03
N VAL A 91 -11.56 -0.56 10.50
CA VAL A 91 -10.32 -0.38 9.74
C VAL A 91 -9.37 -1.57 9.89
N ARG A 92 -9.16 -2.05 11.11
CA ARG A 92 -8.29 -3.18 11.40
C ARG A 92 -8.69 -4.47 10.65
N PRO A 93 -9.95 -4.87 10.62
CA PRO A 93 -10.38 -6.01 9.81
C PRO A 93 -10.07 -5.86 8.32
N LEU A 94 -10.23 -4.66 7.76
CA LEU A 94 -9.87 -4.38 6.37
C LEU A 94 -8.36 -4.52 6.13
N PHE A 95 -7.52 -4.04 7.04
CA PHE A 95 -6.07 -4.17 6.92
C PHE A 95 -5.61 -5.63 6.99
N ILE A 96 -6.24 -6.45 7.83
CA ILE A 96 -5.96 -7.88 7.90
C ILE A 96 -6.31 -8.56 6.57
N GLU A 97 -7.47 -8.27 6.01
CA GLU A 97 -7.87 -8.81 4.70
C GLU A 97 -6.98 -8.31 3.57
N HIS A 98 -6.59 -7.03 3.60
CA HIS A 98 -5.66 -6.45 2.65
C HIS A 98 -4.30 -7.19 2.69
N GLU A 99 -3.68 -7.33 3.85
CA GLU A 99 -2.41 -8.04 4.00
C GLU A 99 -2.52 -9.48 3.46
N LYS A 100 -3.57 -10.19 3.82
CA LYS A 100 -3.83 -11.57 3.41
C LYS A 100 -3.89 -11.76 1.89
N ASN A 101 -4.47 -10.78 1.17
CA ASN A 101 -4.69 -10.88 -0.26
C ASN A 101 -3.56 -10.27 -1.09
N VAL A 102 -2.97 -9.16 -0.61
CA VAL A 102 -1.97 -8.41 -1.38
C VAL A 102 -0.56 -8.91 -1.11
N SER A 103 -0.18 -9.14 0.15
CA SER A 103 1.21 -9.52 0.48
C SER A 103 1.61 -10.86 -0.13
N VAL A 104 0.69 -11.82 -0.17
CA VAL A 104 0.96 -13.17 -0.69
C VAL A 104 1.22 -13.21 -2.20
N SER A 105 0.72 -12.23 -2.94
CA SER A 105 0.93 -12.09 -4.39
C SER A 105 2.10 -11.17 -4.74
N SER A 106 2.72 -10.53 -3.76
CA SER A 106 3.82 -9.60 -3.98
C SER A 106 5.15 -10.33 -4.18
N ASP A 107 6.04 -9.76 -5.00
CA ASP A 107 7.33 -10.36 -5.31
C ASP A 107 8.32 -10.23 -4.15
N TYR A 108 8.28 -9.09 -3.46
CA TYR A 108 9.17 -8.81 -2.34
C TYR A 108 8.41 -8.21 -1.16
N LEU A 109 8.86 -8.58 0.05
CA LEU A 109 8.39 -8.00 1.30
C LEU A 109 9.50 -7.16 1.92
N LEU A 110 9.21 -5.89 2.20
CA LEU A 110 10.06 -5.02 3.00
C LEU A 110 9.48 -4.84 4.39
N ASP A 111 10.34 -4.73 5.39
CA ASP A 111 9.94 -4.42 6.75
C ASP A 111 9.70 -2.92 6.90
N GLY A 112 8.44 -2.54 7.11
CA GLY A 112 8.03 -1.15 7.28
C GLY A 112 8.49 -0.50 8.59
N THR A 113 9.14 -1.25 9.49
CA THR A 113 9.77 -0.71 10.70
C THR A 113 11.22 -0.28 10.48
N HIS A 114 11.85 -0.75 9.40
CA HIS A 114 13.20 -0.37 9.03
C HIS A 114 13.26 1.06 8.46
N SER A 115 14.43 1.67 8.56
CA SER A 115 14.70 2.97 7.94
C SER A 115 14.64 2.90 6.41
N VAL A 116 14.48 4.05 5.76
CA VAL A 116 14.51 4.15 4.30
C VAL A 116 15.83 3.63 3.73
N ASP A 117 16.95 3.96 4.37
CA ASP A 117 18.28 3.50 3.92
C ASP A 117 18.41 1.98 3.98
N GLU A 118 17.96 1.34 5.05
CA GLU A 118 17.94 -0.12 5.17
C GLU A 118 17.07 -0.77 4.09
N GLN A 119 15.91 -0.18 3.79
CA GLN A 119 15.02 -0.67 2.73
C GLN A 119 15.68 -0.55 1.35
N ILE A 120 16.31 0.60 1.06
CA ILE A 120 17.06 0.81 -0.20
C ILE A 120 18.20 -0.21 -0.33
N GLN A 121 18.99 -0.42 0.73
CA GLN A 121 20.07 -1.41 0.71
C GLN A 121 19.55 -2.82 0.45
N LYS A 122 18.40 -3.18 1.02
CA LYS A 122 17.76 -4.47 0.74
C LYS A 122 17.34 -4.60 -0.72
N LEU A 123 16.73 -3.57 -1.32
CA LEU A 123 16.34 -3.58 -2.74
C LEU A 123 17.55 -3.69 -3.67
N LYS A 124 18.64 -3.00 -3.36
CA LYS A 124 19.92 -3.14 -4.10
C LYS A 124 20.50 -4.55 -4.00
N LYS A 125 20.52 -5.12 -2.79
CA LYS A 125 20.98 -6.50 -2.56
C LYS A 125 20.16 -7.52 -3.33
N LEU A 126 18.85 -7.29 -3.45
CA LEU A 126 17.92 -8.12 -4.23
C LEU A 126 17.98 -7.83 -5.74
N LYS A 127 18.79 -6.87 -6.18
CA LYS A 127 18.90 -6.42 -7.58
C LYS A 127 17.57 -5.95 -8.18
N VAL A 128 16.73 -5.33 -7.37
CA VAL A 128 15.47 -4.73 -7.82
C VAL A 128 15.70 -3.34 -8.37
N ILE A 129 16.66 -2.64 -7.80
CA ILE A 129 17.11 -1.30 -8.24
C ILE A 129 18.64 -1.25 -8.35
#